data_b3b377301a2b354163c6a3be91ec4fd2
#
_entry.id   b3b377301a2b354163c6a3be91ec4fd2
#
_cell.length_a   1.000
_cell.length_b   1.000
_cell.length_c   1.000
_cell.angle_alpha   90.00
_cell.angle_beta   90.00
_cell.angle_gamma   90.00
#
_symmetry.space_group_name_H-M   'P 1'
#
loop_
_entity.id
_entity.type
_entity.pdbx_description
1 polymer ?
#
loop_
_entity_poly.entity_id
_entity_poly.type
_entity_poly.pdbx_seq_one_letter_code
_entity_poly.pdbx_strand_id
1 'polypeptide(L)'
;TCPGPVTLSIHIQTRPGDAYDRDRLALCWDLVPAVNAELRALAAAGATWIQVDEPSAAIVPGQAAEYVKMFNACVEGVPAKIGYHVCFGNLLSRPRGKRSYRWMFPALLETRCDQFVFEYANREMAEIEMWKEVGVDRDVACGVVDVKSFYMETPEDVAERVRLCLDSIPAERL
;
A
#
# COMPACT_ATOMS: atom_id res chain seq x y z
N THR A 1 6.08 7.59 8.15
CA THR A 1 6.00 6.56 7.10
C THR A 1 7.39 6.09 6.70
N CYS A 2 7.50 4.90 6.16
CA CYS A 2 8.73 4.32 5.64
C CYS A 2 8.43 3.66 4.29
N PRO A 3 9.21 3.89 3.22
CA PRO A 3 9.01 3.17 1.97
C PRO A 3 9.37 1.69 2.13
N GLY A 4 8.56 0.83 1.53
CA GLY A 4 8.84 -0.61 1.52
C GLY A 4 9.83 -1.02 0.41
N PRO A 5 10.30 -2.29 0.42
CA PRO A 5 11.38 -2.74 -0.46
C PRO A 5 11.01 -2.71 -1.95
N VAL A 6 9.76 -2.99 -2.32
CA VAL A 6 9.33 -2.94 -3.73
C VAL A 6 9.42 -1.50 -4.25
N THR A 7 8.91 -0.55 -3.47
CA THR A 7 8.96 0.88 -3.81
C THR A 7 10.41 1.38 -3.85
N LEU A 8 11.25 1.04 -2.86
CA LEU A 8 12.67 1.40 -2.88
C LEU A 8 13.37 0.86 -4.13
N SER A 9 13.11 -0.39 -4.49
CA SER A 9 13.79 -1.05 -5.60
C SER A 9 13.60 -0.34 -6.93
N ILE A 10 12.43 0.26 -7.19
CA ILE A 10 12.19 0.96 -8.46
C ILE A 10 12.88 2.32 -8.55
N HIS A 11 13.33 2.86 -7.41
CA HIS A 11 14.14 4.08 -7.38
C HIS A 11 15.64 3.81 -7.44
N ILE A 12 16.05 2.54 -7.34
CA ILE A 12 17.45 2.11 -7.50
C ILE A 12 17.69 1.76 -8.97
N GLN A 13 18.63 2.45 -9.59
CA GLN A 13 19.01 2.17 -10.95
C GLN A 13 20.02 1.02 -10.98
N THR A 14 19.62 -0.12 -11.55
CA THR A 14 20.53 -1.23 -11.86
C THR A 14 21.14 -1.05 -13.26
N ARG A 15 22.36 -1.53 -13.45
CA ARG A 15 23.09 -1.47 -14.72
C ARG A 15 23.27 -2.89 -15.29
N PRO A 16 23.41 -3.04 -16.61
CA PRO A 16 23.80 -4.31 -17.20
C PRO A 16 25.06 -4.87 -16.55
N GLY A 17 25.00 -6.12 -16.07
CA GLY A 17 26.09 -6.78 -15.38
C GLY A 17 26.14 -6.58 -13.86
N ASP A 18 25.29 -5.72 -13.27
CA ASP A 18 25.13 -5.65 -11.82
C ASP A 18 24.52 -6.95 -11.27
N ALA A 19 24.68 -7.20 -9.97
CA ALA A 19 24.12 -8.37 -9.28
C ALA A 19 22.60 -8.51 -9.46
N TYR A 20 21.88 -7.40 -9.70
CA TYR A 20 20.43 -7.33 -9.84
C TYR A 20 19.98 -6.97 -11.25
N ASP A 21 20.83 -7.11 -12.29
CA ASP A 21 20.56 -6.63 -13.66
C ASP A 21 19.20 -7.09 -14.21
N ARG A 22 18.81 -8.34 -13.90
CA ARG A 22 17.55 -8.93 -14.37
C ARG A 22 16.68 -9.50 -13.24
N ASP A 23 17.10 -9.29 -12.02
CA ASP A 23 16.42 -9.84 -10.83
C ASP A 23 16.12 -8.73 -9.80
N ARG A 24 15.14 -7.90 -10.15
CA ARG A 24 14.67 -6.87 -9.22
C ARG A 24 14.07 -7.46 -7.95
N LEU A 25 13.56 -8.69 -8.01
CA LEU A 25 12.98 -9.36 -6.86
C LEU A 25 14.06 -9.69 -5.82
N ALA A 26 15.26 -10.12 -6.26
CA ALA A 26 16.41 -10.31 -5.37
C ALA A 26 16.80 -8.99 -4.70
N LEU A 27 16.84 -7.88 -5.44
CA LEU A 27 17.08 -6.56 -4.85
C LEU A 27 16.03 -6.20 -3.78
N CYS A 28 14.75 -6.47 -4.04
CA CYS A 28 13.71 -6.24 -3.04
C CYS A 28 13.96 -7.04 -1.75
N TRP A 29 14.32 -8.32 -1.87
CA TRP A 29 14.63 -9.17 -0.72
C TRP A 29 15.84 -8.69 0.05
N ASP A 30 16.89 -8.22 -0.62
CA ASP A 30 18.08 -7.69 0.03
C ASP A 30 17.83 -6.35 0.75
N LEU A 31 16.77 -5.63 0.37
CA LEU A 31 16.32 -4.42 1.07
C LEU A 31 15.47 -4.72 2.33
N VAL A 32 14.88 -5.90 2.45
CA VAL A 32 14.01 -6.28 3.59
C VAL A 32 14.71 -6.08 4.95
N PRO A 33 15.95 -6.55 5.18
CA PRO A 33 16.60 -6.35 6.47
C PRO A 33 16.80 -4.88 6.83
N ALA A 34 17.11 -4.03 5.85
CA ALA A 34 17.28 -2.60 6.07
C ALA A 34 15.97 -1.92 6.44
N VAL A 35 14.88 -2.25 5.74
CA VAL A 35 13.53 -1.74 6.06
C VAL A 35 13.11 -2.20 7.46
N ASN A 36 13.29 -3.48 7.80
CA ASN A 36 12.96 -3.98 9.13
C ASN A 36 13.75 -3.25 10.23
N ALA A 37 15.06 -3.03 10.03
CA ALA A 37 15.89 -2.29 10.97
C ALA A 37 15.40 -0.86 11.17
N GLU A 38 15.00 -0.17 10.09
CA GLU A 38 14.44 1.18 10.15
C GLU A 38 13.11 1.20 10.91
N LEU A 39 12.18 0.29 10.63
CA LEU A 39 10.89 0.20 11.32
C LEU A 39 11.08 -0.06 12.83
N ARG A 40 12.04 -0.91 13.21
CA ARG A 40 12.40 -1.14 14.62
C ARG A 40 12.99 0.11 15.26
N ALA A 41 13.85 0.84 14.57
CA ALA A 41 14.43 2.09 15.06
C ALA A 41 13.35 3.17 15.26
N LEU A 42 12.40 3.30 14.34
CA LEU A 42 11.26 4.20 14.48
C LEU A 42 10.40 3.85 15.71
N ALA A 43 10.10 2.57 15.91
CA ALA A 43 9.37 2.11 17.09
C ALA A 43 10.16 2.38 18.39
N ALA A 44 11.46 2.13 18.39
CA ALA A 44 12.34 2.44 19.54
C ALA A 44 12.42 3.94 19.85
N ALA A 45 12.28 4.78 18.82
CA ALA A 45 12.18 6.24 18.96
C ALA A 45 10.81 6.71 19.46
N GLY A 46 9.84 5.79 19.68
CA GLY A 46 8.53 6.09 20.24
C GLY A 46 7.39 6.13 19.23
N ALA A 47 7.60 5.74 17.98
CA ALA A 47 6.51 5.60 17.02
C ALA A 47 5.61 4.42 17.41
N THR A 48 4.35 4.69 17.69
CA THR A 48 3.34 3.67 18.03
C THR A 48 2.51 3.22 16.82
N TRP A 49 2.58 3.98 15.72
CA TRP A 49 1.95 3.70 14.44
C TRP A 49 2.91 4.02 13.30
N ILE A 50 3.17 3.06 12.42
CA ILE A 50 4.08 3.23 11.28
C ILE A 50 3.38 2.75 10.01
N GLN A 51 3.31 3.62 8.99
CA GLN A 51 2.83 3.22 7.68
C GLN A 51 4.01 2.78 6.81
N VAL A 52 3.90 1.63 6.19
CA VAL A 52 4.83 1.15 5.15
C VAL A 52 4.24 1.46 3.78
N ASP A 53 4.98 2.25 3.00
CA ASP A 53 4.52 2.75 1.70
C ASP A 53 5.00 1.86 0.56
N GLU A 54 4.06 1.12 -0.05
CA GLU A 54 4.29 0.25 -1.20
C GLU A 54 3.38 0.58 -2.40
N PRO A 55 3.34 1.84 -2.85
CA PRO A 55 2.52 2.21 -4.02
C PRO A 55 2.89 1.42 -5.27
N SER A 56 4.11 0.92 -5.35
CA SER A 56 4.62 0.18 -6.50
C SER A 56 4.12 -1.26 -6.55
N ALA A 57 3.70 -1.83 -5.42
CA ALA A 57 3.23 -3.21 -5.36
C ALA A 57 1.97 -3.45 -6.22
N ALA A 58 1.08 -2.45 -6.32
CA ALA A 58 -0.15 -2.58 -7.12
C ALA A 58 0.07 -2.46 -8.63
N ILE A 59 1.20 -1.91 -9.09
CA ILE A 59 1.46 -1.65 -10.51
C ILE A 59 2.24 -2.76 -11.22
N VAL A 60 2.73 -3.76 -10.49
CA VAL A 60 3.45 -4.92 -11.05
C VAL A 60 2.62 -6.19 -10.82
N PRO A 61 1.74 -6.57 -11.77
CA PRO A 61 0.85 -7.71 -11.61
C PRO A 61 1.59 -9.05 -11.48
N GLY A 62 0.93 -10.01 -10.82
CA GLY A 62 1.35 -11.41 -10.79
C GLY A 62 2.27 -11.79 -9.63
N GLN A 63 2.64 -10.85 -8.77
CA GLN A 63 3.58 -11.12 -7.66
C GLN A 63 2.98 -10.82 -6.27
N ALA A 64 1.67 -10.74 -6.12
CA ALA A 64 1.02 -10.35 -4.88
C ALA A 64 1.46 -11.18 -3.66
N ALA A 65 1.47 -12.52 -3.79
CA ALA A 65 1.89 -13.41 -2.70
C ALA A 65 3.35 -13.20 -2.28
N GLU A 66 4.23 -12.88 -3.23
CA GLU A 66 5.63 -12.60 -2.92
C GLU A 66 5.81 -11.25 -2.23
N TYR A 67 5.07 -10.23 -2.66
CA TYR A 67 5.07 -8.92 -2.01
C TYR A 67 4.53 -8.99 -0.57
N VAL A 68 3.52 -9.85 -0.34
CA VAL A 68 3.01 -10.12 1.01
C VAL A 68 4.08 -10.75 1.90
N LYS A 69 4.83 -11.73 1.41
CA LYS A 69 5.95 -12.34 2.16
C LYS A 69 7.03 -11.31 2.51
N MET A 70 7.41 -10.46 1.55
CA MET A 70 8.38 -9.39 1.78
C MET A 70 7.89 -8.40 2.84
N PHE A 71 6.65 -7.93 2.69
CA PHE A 71 6.03 -7.04 3.67
C PHE A 71 6.04 -7.67 5.08
N ASN A 72 5.61 -8.92 5.20
CA ASN A 72 5.57 -9.62 6.48
C ASN A 72 6.96 -9.75 7.11
N ALA A 73 8.00 -9.97 6.30
CA ALA A 73 9.38 -10.01 6.76
C ALA A 73 9.87 -8.60 7.21
N CYS A 74 9.46 -7.54 6.52
CA CYS A 74 9.80 -6.17 6.93
C CYS A 74 9.23 -5.80 8.30
N VAL A 75 8.01 -6.23 8.60
CA VAL A 75 7.32 -5.85 9.86
C VAL A 75 7.55 -6.84 11.00
N GLU A 76 8.31 -7.90 10.77
CA GLU A 76 8.53 -8.93 11.78
C GLU A 76 9.18 -8.38 13.04
N GLY A 77 8.50 -8.59 14.20
CA GLY A 77 8.97 -8.14 15.51
C GLY A 77 9.08 -6.64 15.68
N VAL A 78 8.39 -5.83 14.87
CA VAL A 78 8.26 -4.38 15.05
C VAL A 78 7.18 -4.12 16.10
N PRO A 79 7.49 -3.47 17.25
CA PRO A 79 6.54 -3.26 18.35
C PRO A 79 5.71 -1.98 18.12
N ALA A 80 5.04 -1.86 16.97
CA ALA A 80 4.16 -0.76 16.62
C ALA A 80 2.98 -1.28 15.79
N LYS A 81 1.89 -0.54 15.73
CA LYS A 81 0.83 -0.80 14.76
C LYS A 81 1.31 -0.44 13.35
N ILE A 82 0.94 -1.26 12.38
CA ILE A 82 1.43 -1.15 11.00
C ILE A 82 0.28 -0.86 10.04
N GLY A 83 0.39 0.24 9.31
CA GLY A 83 -0.39 0.52 8.12
C GLY A 83 0.32 0.00 6.86
N TYR A 84 -0.40 -0.66 5.97
CA TYR A 84 0.10 -1.06 4.66
C TYR A 84 -0.52 -0.21 3.56
N HIS A 85 0.25 0.73 3.05
CA HIS A 85 -0.20 1.62 1.99
C HIS A 85 0.11 1.04 0.61
N VAL A 86 -0.94 0.80 -0.15
CA VAL A 86 -0.89 0.35 -1.54
C VAL A 86 -1.72 1.29 -2.39
N CYS A 87 -1.13 1.82 -3.43
CA CYS A 87 -1.83 2.68 -4.40
C CYS A 87 -1.24 2.50 -5.80
N PHE A 88 -1.44 3.47 -6.68
CA PHE A 88 -0.97 3.38 -8.08
C PHE A 88 0.14 4.39 -8.40
N GLY A 89 0.75 4.96 -7.35
CA GLY A 89 1.74 6.01 -7.45
C GLY A 89 1.14 7.37 -7.81
N ASN A 90 1.91 8.41 -7.56
CA ASN A 90 1.47 9.80 -7.79
C ASN A 90 2.50 10.62 -8.60
N LEU A 91 3.34 9.95 -9.38
CA LEU A 91 4.36 10.63 -10.17
C LEU A 91 3.70 11.47 -11.28
N LEU A 92 3.86 12.79 -11.21
CA LEU A 92 3.31 13.75 -12.16
C LEU A 92 1.79 13.59 -12.39
N SER A 93 1.05 13.23 -11.35
CA SER A 93 -0.40 12.97 -11.42
C SER A 93 -0.80 11.90 -12.44
N ARG A 94 0.09 10.94 -12.74
CA ARG A 94 -0.15 9.89 -13.73
C ARG A 94 -0.02 8.49 -13.10
N PRO A 95 -0.99 7.60 -13.35
CA PRO A 95 -0.85 6.20 -12.95
C PRO A 95 0.24 5.52 -13.80
N ARG A 96 1.01 4.63 -13.19
CA ARG A 96 2.08 3.89 -13.87
C ARG A 96 1.65 2.55 -14.45
N GLY A 97 0.43 2.12 -14.18
CA GLY A 97 -0.09 0.83 -14.62
C GLY A 97 -1.60 0.76 -14.56
N LYS A 98 -2.13 -0.44 -14.76
CA LYS A 98 -3.57 -0.69 -14.61
C LYS A 98 -3.96 -0.48 -13.15
N ARG A 99 -4.93 0.41 -12.92
CA ARG A 99 -5.41 0.74 -11.58
C ARG A 99 -6.49 -0.26 -11.14
N SER A 100 -6.05 -1.36 -10.52
CA SER A 100 -6.94 -2.36 -9.93
C SER A 100 -6.25 -3.01 -8.73
N TYR A 101 -6.98 -3.23 -7.64
CA TYR A 101 -6.52 -3.95 -6.45
C TYR A 101 -6.94 -5.42 -6.48
N ARG A 102 -7.98 -5.78 -7.23
CA ARG A 102 -8.58 -7.13 -7.22
C ARG A 102 -7.56 -8.24 -7.47
N TRP A 103 -6.57 -8.02 -8.34
CA TRP A 103 -5.57 -9.04 -8.65
C TRP A 103 -4.64 -9.38 -7.47
N MET A 104 -4.55 -8.51 -6.47
CA MET A 104 -3.74 -8.73 -5.28
C MET A 104 -4.46 -9.60 -4.23
N PHE A 105 -5.77 -9.73 -4.33
CA PHE A 105 -6.57 -10.55 -3.45
C PHE A 105 -6.72 -11.98 -3.98
N PRO A 106 -6.79 -13.01 -3.10
CA PRO A 106 -6.86 -12.89 -1.65
C PRO A 106 -5.51 -12.72 -0.94
N ALA A 107 -4.38 -12.74 -1.65
CA ALA A 107 -3.05 -12.75 -1.04
C ALA A 107 -2.83 -11.61 -0.02
N LEU A 108 -3.34 -10.40 -0.29
CA LEU A 108 -3.23 -9.26 0.63
C LEU A 108 -3.83 -9.51 2.01
N LEU A 109 -4.82 -10.38 2.14
CA LEU A 109 -5.42 -10.72 3.46
C LEU A 109 -4.41 -11.41 4.39
N GLU A 110 -3.35 -12.00 3.86
CA GLU A 110 -2.29 -12.66 4.62
C GLU A 110 -1.21 -11.69 5.14
N THR A 111 -1.34 -10.38 4.88
CA THR A 111 -0.40 -9.38 5.40
C THR A 111 -0.56 -9.20 6.90
N ARG A 112 0.57 -9.01 7.59
CA ARG A 112 0.62 -8.72 9.03
C ARG A 112 0.56 -7.21 9.26
N CYS A 113 -0.50 -6.56 8.81
CA CYS A 113 -0.78 -5.16 9.08
C CYS A 113 -2.04 -5.01 9.92
N ASP A 114 -2.14 -3.90 10.65
CA ASP A 114 -3.32 -3.51 11.42
C ASP A 114 -4.32 -2.74 10.56
N GLN A 115 -3.84 -2.07 9.51
CA GLN A 115 -4.64 -1.25 8.63
C GLN A 115 -4.18 -1.37 7.18
N PHE A 116 -5.11 -1.50 6.26
CA PHE A 116 -4.89 -1.21 4.85
C PHE A 116 -5.11 0.27 4.56
N VAL A 117 -4.25 0.84 3.68
CA VAL A 117 -4.38 2.23 3.23
C VAL A 117 -4.44 2.22 1.71
N PHE A 118 -5.61 2.49 1.14
CA PHE A 118 -5.87 2.42 -0.30
C PHE A 118 -6.43 3.74 -0.85
N GLU A 119 -6.01 4.10 -2.04
CA GLU A 119 -6.49 5.24 -2.78
C GLU A 119 -7.71 4.85 -3.63
N TYR A 120 -8.82 5.59 -3.54
CA TYR A 120 -10.05 5.35 -4.30
C TYR A 120 -10.53 6.56 -5.08
N ALA A 121 -10.38 7.78 -4.54
CA ALA A 121 -10.92 9.00 -5.13
C ALA A 121 -10.48 9.23 -6.58
N ASN A 122 -9.23 8.95 -6.92
CA ASN A 122 -8.70 9.11 -8.28
C ASN A 122 -9.31 8.14 -9.32
N ARG A 123 -10.20 7.24 -8.90
CA ARG A 123 -10.89 6.27 -9.76
C ARG A 123 -12.40 6.28 -9.52
N GLU A 124 -12.94 7.41 -9.11
CA GLU A 124 -14.36 7.57 -8.82
C GLU A 124 -14.88 6.46 -7.87
N MET A 125 -14.09 6.11 -6.86
CA MET A 125 -14.34 5.06 -5.86
C MET A 125 -14.45 3.63 -6.43
N ALA A 126 -13.94 3.39 -7.64
CA ALA A 126 -13.97 2.06 -8.26
C ALA A 126 -13.34 0.98 -7.39
N GLU A 127 -13.96 -0.18 -7.36
CA GLU A 127 -13.59 -1.36 -6.56
C GLU A 127 -13.80 -1.22 -5.05
N ILE A 128 -14.43 -0.15 -4.54
CA ILE A 128 -14.72 -0.03 -3.10
C ILE A 128 -15.63 -1.16 -2.61
N GLU A 129 -16.56 -1.61 -3.45
CA GLU A 129 -17.47 -2.72 -3.17
C GLU A 129 -16.76 -4.07 -3.00
N MET A 130 -15.50 -4.16 -3.42
CA MET A 130 -14.68 -5.36 -3.24
C MET A 130 -14.61 -5.81 -1.77
N TRP A 131 -14.68 -4.88 -0.83
CA TRP A 131 -14.64 -5.18 0.60
C TRP A 131 -15.81 -6.01 1.09
N LYS A 132 -16.99 -5.93 0.41
CA LYS A 132 -18.13 -6.83 0.67
C LYS A 132 -17.83 -8.27 0.28
N GLU A 133 -17.00 -8.46 -0.75
CA GLU A 133 -16.69 -9.78 -1.29
C GLU A 133 -15.56 -10.46 -0.50
N VAL A 134 -14.50 -9.71 -0.16
CA VAL A 134 -13.33 -10.26 0.51
C VAL A 134 -13.46 -10.27 2.04
N GLY A 135 -14.39 -9.49 2.59
CA GLY A 135 -14.53 -9.28 4.03
C GLY A 135 -13.55 -8.25 4.60
N VAL A 136 -13.88 -7.72 5.77
CA VAL A 136 -13.07 -6.70 6.46
C VAL A 136 -12.72 -7.22 7.85
N ASP A 137 -11.48 -7.67 8.03
CA ASP A 137 -10.97 -8.22 9.30
C ASP A 137 -10.08 -7.24 10.09
N ARG A 138 -9.70 -6.12 9.48
CA ARG A 138 -8.83 -5.06 10.05
C ARG A 138 -9.26 -3.68 9.54
N ASP A 139 -8.62 -2.64 10.04
CA ASP A 139 -8.96 -1.27 9.65
C ASP A 139 -8.63 -1.02 8.17
N VAL A 140 -9.42 -0.18 7.51
CA VAL A 140 -9.24 0.22 6.10
C VAL A 140 -9.30 1.73 6.00
N ALA A 141 -8.18 2.36 5.71
CA ALA A 141 -8.12 3.78 5.38
C ALA A 141 -8.35 3.98 3.88
N CYS A 142 -9.40 4.70 3.54
CA CYS A 142 -9.78 5.00 2.17
C CYS A 142 -9.39 6.42 1.78
N GLY A 143 -8.57 6.57 0.73
CA GLY A 143 -8.28 7.86 0.13
C GLY A 143 -9.50 8.41 -0.60
N VAL A 144 -10.16 9.39 0.00
CA VAL A 144 -11.41 10.01 -0.48
C VAL A 144 -11.21 11.40 -1.08
N VAL A 145 -9.97 11.88 -1.14
CA VAL A 145 -9.57 13.14 -1.79
C VAL A 145 -8.65 12.83 -2.97
N ASP A 146 -8.98 13.32 -4.17
CA ASP A 146 -8.18 13.11 -5.37
C ASP A 146 -7.08 14.17 -5.51
N VAL A 147 -5.89 13.85 -5.03
CA VAL A 147 -4.71 14.72 -5.12
C VAL A 147 -4.12 14.84 -6.54
N LYS A 148 -4.70 14.16 -7.53
CA LYS A 148 -4.25 14.17 -8.93
C LYS A 148 -5.14 15.04 -9.82
N SER A 149 -6.32 15.42 -9.35
CA SER A 149 -7.26 16.27 -10.05
C SER A 149 -6.93 17.76 -9.84
N PHE A 150 -7.21 18.58 -10.84
CA PHE A 150 -7.26 20.05 -10.69
C PHE A 150 -8.61 20.55 -10.16
N TYR A 151 -9.62 19.67 -10.10
CA TYR A 151 -10.90 19.99 -9.47
C TYR A 151 -10.72 20.10 -7.96
N MET A 152 -11.18 21.21 -7.39
CA MET A 152 -11.18 21.43 -5.96
C MET A 152 -12.47 20.86 -5.38
N GLU A 153 -12.35 19.76 -4.66
CA GLU A 153 -13.47 19.02 -4.08
C GLU A 153 -14.14 19.81 -2.97
N THR A 154 -15.45 19.75 -2.92
CA THR A 154 -16.24 20.31 -1.84
C THR A 154 -16.31 19.34 -0.64
N PRO A 155 -16.66 19.82 0.57
CA PRO A 155 -16.94 18.92 1.70
C PRO A 155 -18.03 17.89 1.39
N GLU A 156 -19.01 18.25 0.55
CA GLU A 156 -20.11 17.39 0.12
C GLU A 156 -19.61 16.25 -0.77
N ASP A 157 -18.69 16.52 -1.72
CA ASP A 157 -18.04 15.51 -2.56
C ASP A 157 -17.31 14.46 -1.68
N VAL A 158 -16.55 14.93 -0.70
CA VAL A 158 -15.82 14.06 0.23
C VAL A 158 -16.78 13.26 1.10
N ALA A 159 -17.84 13.89 1.62
CA ALA A 159 -18.83 13.21 2.43
C ALA A 159 -19.59 12.12 1.65
N GLU A 160 -19.86 12.33 0.36
CA GLU A 160 -20.47 11.32 -0.49
C GLU A 160 -19.54 10.11 -0.66
N ARG A 161 -18.25 10.32 -0.92
CA ARG A 161 -17.28 9.23 -1.01
C ARG A 161 -17.12 8.45 0.30
N VAL A 162 -17.18 9.13 1.44
CA VAL A 162 -17.19 8.46 2.75
C VAL A 162 -18.44 7.58 2.90
N ARG A 163 -19.62 8.03 2.45
CA ARG A 163 -20.83 7.19 2.45
C ARG A 163 -20.66 5.95 1.60
N LEU A 164 -20.05 6.07 0.40
CA LEU A 164 -19.75 4.91 -0.45
C LEU A 164 -18.80 3.92 0.24
N CYS A 165 -17.81 4.42 1.02
CA CYS A 165 -16.98 3.55 1.83
C CYS A 165 -17.79 2.81 2.89
N LEU A 166 -18.68 3.51 3.61
CA LEU A 166 -19.54 2.94 4.66
C LEU A 166 -20.51 1.90 4.14
N ASP A 167 -20.90 1.97 2.86
CA ASP A 167 -21.70 0.92 2.23
C ASP A 167 -20.97 -0.42 2.12
N SER A 168 -19.63 -0.43 2.20
CA SER A 168 -18.81 -1.62 1.97
C SER A 168 -17.90 -1.99 3.14
N ILE A 169 -17.64 -1.05 4.05
CA ILE A 169 -16.74 -1.19 5.19
C ILE A 169 -17.50 -0.80 6.46
N PRO A 170 -17.51 -1.63 7.51
CA PRO A 170 -18.11 -1.26 8.79
C PRO A 170 -17.49 0.03 9.35
N ALA A 171 -18.30 0.89 9.95
CA ALA A 171 -17.86 2.20 10.44
C ALA A 171 -16.73 2.11 11.49
N GLU A 172 -16.71 1.05 12.28
CA GLU A 172 -15.67 0.78 13.29
C GLU A 172 -14.33 0.35 12.68
N ARG A 173 -14.30 0.10 11.36
CA ARG A 173 -13.13 -0.32 10.60
C ARG A 173 -12.67 0.71 9.56
N LEU A 174 -13.45 1.77 9.35
CA LEU A 174 -13.17 2.82 8.38
C LEU A 174 -12.37 3.97 9.00
#